data_cadf1bbed53b3190be29a0064a558d35
#
_entry.id   cadf1bbed53b3190be29a0064a558d35
#
_cell.length_a   1.000
_cell.length_b   1.000
_cell.length_c   1.000
_cell.angle_alpha   90.00
_cell.angle_beta   90.00
_cell.angle_gamma   90.00
#
_symmetry.space_group_name_H-M   'P 1'
#
loop_
_entity.id
_entity.type
_entity.pdbx_description
1 polymer ?
#
loop_
_entity_poly.entity_id
_entity_poly.type
_entity_poly.pdbx_seq_one_letter_code
_entity_poly.pdbx_strand_id
1 'polypeptide(L)'
;SKFTDSDVKSLDKMLEKNKVAFNITEGWYMSSFFLANGCKYFGKDGKDNSAGVDISGDKGTQATQAMVSLVNNPNFVNDLQGVGIAGLRDGSVGAYFSGSWDYKSVKEILGDNFGAVSLPTVKIGGKDKQMLAFAGSKAIAVNPNCKYQQVAVALAKYLGSKDAQKKHYEL
;
A
#
# COMPACT_ATOMS: atom_id res chain seq x y z
N SER A 1 19.06 -12.33 -4.71
CA SER A 1 17.64 -12.04 -4.42
C SER A 1 17.07 -13.11 -3.50
N LYS A 2 16.27 -12.71 -2.49
CA LYS A 2 15.60 -13.64 -1.57
C LYS A 2 14.35 -14.27 -2.19
N PHE A 3 13.87 -13.72 -3.31
CA PHE A 3 12.69 -14.17 -4.03
C PHE A 3 12.97 -14.27 -5.52
N THR A 4 12.27 -15.19 -6.17
CA THR A 4 12.19 -15.26 -7.63
C THR A 4 11.00 -14.43 -8.12
N ASP A 5 10.93 -14.18 -9.44
CA ASP A 5 9.79 -13.50 -10.09
C ASP A 5 8.45 -14.24 -9.89
N SER A 6 8.51 -15.55 -9.67
CA SER A 6 7.34 -16.36 -9.36
C SER A 6 6.90 -16.21 -7.91
N ASP A 7 7.84 -16.10 -6.97
CA ASP A 7 7.53 -15.99 -5.55
C ASP A 7 6.81 -14.68 -5.24
N VAL A 8 7.28 -13.56 -5.82
CA VAL A 8 6.72 -12.23 -5.56
C VAL A 8 5.29 -12.02 -6.10
N LYS A 9 4.76 -12.98 -6.86
CA LYS A 9 3.36 -12.95 -7.34
C LYS A 9 2.35 -13.48 -6.33
N SER A 10 2.79 -14.12 -5.26
CA SER A 10 1.92 -14.71 -4.24
C SER A 10 2.47 -14.43 -2.84
N LEU A 11 1.66 -13.81 -1.98
CA LEU A 11 2.00 -13.55 -0.58
C LEU A 11 2.29 -14.87 0.16
N ASP A 12 1.50 -15.89 -0.10
CA ASP A 12 1.67 -17.22 0.52
C ASP A 12 3.06 -17.79 0.18
N LYS A 13 3.48 -17.74 -1.09
CA LYS A 13 4.82 -18.19 -1.52
C LYS A 13 5.95 -17.32 -0.93
N MET A 14 5.74 -16.02 -0.85
CA MET A 14 6.73 -15.14 -0.21
C MET A 14 6.95 -15.52 1.25
N LEU A 15 5.87 -15.79 2.00
CA LEU A 15 5.90 -16.20 3.40
C LEU A 15 6.53 -17.59 3.61
N GLU A 16 6.49 -18.48 2.62
CA GLU A 16 7.23 -19.76 2.65
C GLU A 16 8.75 -19.57 2.53
N LYS A 17 9.19 -18.49 1.89
CA LYS A 17 10.60 -18.25 1.58
C LYS A 17 11.31 -17.35 2.58
N ASN A 18 10.64 -16.27 3.02
CA ASN A 18 11.27 -15.27 3.87
C ASN A 18 10.22 -14.44 4.60
N LYS A 19 10.67 -13.60 5.54
CA LYS A 19 9.79 -12.66 6.24
C LYS A 19 9.30 -11.57 5.31
N VAL A 20 7.99 -11.28 5.43
CA VAL A 20 7.28 -10.20 4.75
C VAL A 20 6.72 -9.25 5.80
N ALA A 21 6.96 -7.95 5.66
CA ALA A 21 6.55 -6.93 6.61
C ALA A 21 5.58 -5.94 6.00
N PHE A 22 4.52 -5.60 6.71
CA PHE A 22 3.66 -4.43 6.50
C PHE A 22 2.74 -4.22 7.70
N ASN A 23 2.16 -3.01 7.82
CA ASN A 23 1.28 -2.68 8.93
C ASN A 23 -0.16 -3.12 8.67
N ILE A 24 -0.51 -4.35 9.08
CA ILE A 24 -1.87 -4.89 8.90
C ILE A 24 -2.93 -4.16 9.76
N THR A 25 -2.51 -3.38 10.75
CA THR A 25 -3.45 -2.63 11.62
C THR A 25 -3.92 -1.32 11.01
N GLU A 26 -3.28 -0.86 9.95
CA GLU A 26 -3.72 0.31 9.20
C GLU A 26 -4.70 -0.05 8.09
N GLY A 27 -5.79 0.71 8.00
CA GLY A 27 -6.81 0.54 6.96
C GLY A 27 -6.25 0.60 5.54
N TRP A 28 -5.17 1.34 5.32
CA TRP A 28 -4.48 1.41 4.03
C TRP A 28 -4.01 0.05 3.51
N TYR A 29 -3.43 -0.77 4.37
CA TYR A 29 -2.94 -2.12 4.02
C TYR A 29 -4.01 -3.20 4.22
N MET A 30 -4.73 -3.15 5.35
CA MET A 30 -5.77 -4.11 5.70
C MET A 30 -6.88 -4.19 4.66
N SER A 31 -7.27 -3.05 4.10
CA SER A 31 -8.35 -2.97 3.11
C SER A 31 -8.07 -3.78 1.85
N SER A 32 -6.80 -4.03 1.51
CA SER A 32 -6.46 -4.82 0.33
C SER A 32 -7.00 -6.25 0.39
N PHE A 33 -7.17 -6.83 1.59
CA PHE A 33 -7.78 -8.17 1.76
C PHE A 33 -9.29 -8.14 1.50
N PHE A 34 -9.98 -7.15 2.03
CA PHE A 34 -11.42 -6.99 1.83
C PHE A 34 -11.75 -6.69 0.36
N LEU A 35 -11.02 -5.77 -0.24
CA LEU A 35 -11.21 -5.40 -1.65
C LEU A 35 -10.89 -6.57 -2.59
N ALA A 36 -9.83 -7.34 -2.31
CA ALA A 36 -9.47 -8.53 -3.07
C ALA A 36 -10.60 -9.57 -3.07
N ASN A 37 -11.34 -9.70 -1.96
CA ASN A 37 -12.46 -10.63 -1.86
C ASN A 37 -13.81 -10.03 -2.32
N GLY A 38 -13.80 -8.83 -2.91
CA GLY A 38 -14.97 -8.20 -3.52
C GLY A 38 -15.89 -7.47 -2.53
N CYS A 39 -15.40 -7.13 -1.34
CA CYS A 39 -16.03 -6.14 -0.47
C CYS A 39 -16.02 -4.77 -1.12
N LYS A 40 -16.92 -3.89 -0.71
CA LYS A 40 -17.11 -2.58 -1.33
C LYS A 40 -16.87 -1.46 -0.32
N TYR A 41 -16.14 -0.45 -0.75
CA TYR A 41 -15.92 0.77 -0.01
C TYR A 41 -16.56 1.91 -0.81
N PHE A 42 -17.45 2.66 -0.15
CA PHE A 42 -18.10 3.84 -0.73
C PHE A 42 -18.88 3.55 -2.03
N GLY A 43 -19.66 2.44 -1.99
CA GLY A 43 -20.54 2.03 -3.08
C GLY A 43 -19.82 1.33 -4.24
N LYS A 44 -20.49 1.26 -5.38
CA LYS A 44 -20.05 0.45 -6.54
C LYS A 44 -18.74 0.96 -7.15
N ASP A 45 -18.55 2.27 -7.18
CA ASP A 45 -17.43 2.96 -7.84
C ASP A 45 -16.49 3.69 -6.87
N GLY A 46 -16.70 3.51 -5.56
CA GLY A 46 -15.87 4.14 -4.52
C GLY A 46 -16.12 5.64 -4.32
N LYS A 47 -17.26 6.17 -4.77
CA LYS A 47 -17.58 7.61 -4.75
C LYS A 47 -18.80 7.98 -3.90
N ASP A 48 -19.54 7.01 -3.44
CA ASP A 48 -20.73 7.21 -2.62
C ASP A 48 -20.37 7.11 -1.14
N ASN A 49 -20.10 8.26 -0.53
CA ASN A 49 -19.78 8.32 0.90
C ASN A 49 -20.95 7.84 1.78
N SER A 50 -22.20 7.92 1.31
CA SER A 50 -23.37 7.48 2.06
C SER A 50 -23.49 5.96 2.14
N ALA A 51 -22.92 5.25 1.18
CA ALA A 51 -22.87 3.79 1.17
C ALA A 51 -21.92 3.19 2.22
N GLY A 52 -20.97 3.99 2.74
CA GLY A 52 -20.03 3.55 3.74
C GLY A 52 -19.15 2.39 3.28
N VAL A 53 -18.76 1.54 4.24
CA VAL A 53 -17.89 0.38 4.01
C VAL A 53 -18.72 -0.90 4.19
N ASP A 54 -18.84 -1.70 3.13
CA ASP A 54 -19.50 -2.99 3.15
C ASP A 54 -18.47 -4.13 3.18
N ILE A 55 -18.17 -4.58 4.38
CA ILE A 55 -17.29 -5.73 4.69
C ILE A 55 -18.08 -6.84 5.40
N SER A 56 -19.41 -6.79 5.34
CA SER A 56 -20.29 -7.75 5.99
C SER A 56 -20.39 -9.10 5.25
N GLY A 57 -20.94 -10.10 5.92
CA GLY A 57 -21.23 -11.42 5.37
C GLY A 57 -19.98 -12.26 5.06
N ASP A 58 -20.17 -13.29 4.23
CA ASP A 58 -19.14 -14.30 3.94
C ASP A 58 -17.85 -13.71 3.35
N LYS A 59 -17.96 -12.67 2.52
CA LYS A 59 -16.79 -12.04 1.91
C LYS A 59 -15.88 -11.41 2.95
N GLY A 60 -16.46 -10.64 3.85
CA GLY A 60 -15.72 -10.02 4.94
C GLY A 60 -15.16 -11.05 5.91
N THR A 61 -15.95 -12.07 6.25
CA THR A 61 -15.51 -13.17 7.13
C THR A 61 -14.31 -13.91 6.54
N GLN A 62 -14.34 -14.27 5.27
CA GLN A 62 -13.22 -14.95 4.59
C GLN A 62 -11.96 -14.08 4.53
N ALA A 63 -12.12 -12.77 4.24
CA ALA A 63 -11.00 -11.82 4.24
C ALA A 63 -10.38 -11.69 5.66
N THR A 64 -11.22 -11.63 6.70
CA THR A 64 -10.77 -11.60 8.09
C THR A 64 -10.04 -12.90 8.47
N GLN A 65 -10.54 -14.05 8.07
CA GLN A 65 -9.88 -15.35 8.31
C GLN A 65 -8.49 -15.40 7.64
N ALA A 66 -8.36 -14.88 6.42
CA ALA A 66 -7.07 -14.78 5.74
C ALA A 66 -6.07 -13.87 6.51
N MET A 67 -6.54 -12.75 7.05
CA MET A 67 -5.72 -11.88 7.90
C MET A 67 -5.33 -12.55 9.22
N VAL A 68 -6.25 -13.28 9.87
CA VAL A 68 -5.93 -14.07 11.08
C VAL A 68 -4.86 -15.13 10.77
N SER A 69 -4.97 -15.81 9.63
CA SER A 69 -3.95 -16.78 9.19
C SER A 69 -2.61 -16.10 8.95
N LEU A 70 -2.61 -14.91 8.36
CA LEU A 70 -1.41 -14.12 8.12
C LEU A 70 -0.71 -13.74 9.43
N VAL A 71 -1.43 -13.16 10.40
CA VAL A 71 -0.82 -12.69 11.65
C VAL A 71 -0.29 -13.84 12.52
N ASN A 72 -0.79 -15.05 12.31
CA ASN A 72 -0.28 -16.27 12.95
C ASN A 72 0.89 -16.91 12.19
N ASN A 73 1.25 -16.40 11.01
CA ASN A 73 2.38 -16.92 10.24
C ASN A 73 3.71 -16.40 10.84
N PRO A 74 4.67 -17.26 11.19
CA PRO A 74 5.94 -16.85 11.81
C PRO A 74 6.82 -15.99 10.90
N ASN A 75 6.56 -16.00 9.60
CA ASN A 75 7.25 -15.17 8.62
C ASN A 75 6.51 -13.85 8.29
N PHE A 76 5.39 -13.59 8.94
CA PHE A 76 4.76 -12.26 8.87
C PHE A 76 5.31 -11.35 9.97
N VAL A 77 5.65 -10.12 9.60
CA VAL A 77 6.08 -9.07 10.53
C VAL A 77 5.12 -7.91 10.45
N ASN A 78 4.39 -7.65 11.53
CA ASN A 78 3.54 -6.47 11.61
C ASN A 78 4.39 -5.22 11.83
N ASP A 79 4.42 -4.33 10.85
CA ASP A 79 5.25 -3.12 10.87
C ASP A 79 4.59 -1.97 11.63
N LEU A 80 4.69 -1.99 12.95
CA LEU A 80 4.10 -0.95 13.80
C LEU A 80 4.98 0.30 13.95
N GLN A 81 6.30 0.18 13.79
CA GLN A 81 7.26 1.25 14.09
C GLN A 81 8.46 1.25 13.15
N GLY A 82 8.27 0.94 11.88
CA GLY A 82 9.34 0.94 10.88
C GLY A 82 10.27 -0.29 10.96
N VAL A 83 9.83 -1.37 11.60
CA VAL A 83 10.60 -2.64 11.67
C VAL A 83 10.77 -3.28 10.30
N GLY A 84 9.87 -3.00 9.35
CA GLY A 84 9.99 -3.47 7.96
C GLY A 84 11.20 -2.90 7.25
N ILE A 85 11.40 -1.58 7.29
CA ILE A 85 12.57 -0.92 6.70
C ILE A 85 13.86 -1.30 7.43
N ALA A 86 13.84 -1.36 8.76
CA ALA A 86 14.97 -1.82 9.55
C ALA A 86 15.36 -3.27 9.18
N GLY A 87 14.38 -4.14 9.03
CA GLY A 87 14.57 -5.54 8.64
C GLY A 87 15.06 -5.72 7.20
N LEU A 88 14.71 -4.82 6.27
CA LEU A 88 15.33 -4.79 4.95
C LEU A 88 16.81 -4.43 5.02
N ARG A 89 17.19 -3.50 5.90
CA ARG A 89 18.56 -3.04 6.07
C ARG A 89 19.46 -4.11 6.69
N ASP A 90 19.00 -4.80 7.72
CA ASP A 90 19.78 -5.85 8.41
C ASP A 90 19.59 -7.23 7.76
N GLY A 91 18.72 -7.35 6.79
CA GLY A 91 18.45 -8.57 6.05
C GLY A 91 17.52 -9.56 6.75
N SER A 92 16.91 -9.22 7.88
CA SER A 92 15.94 -10.08 8.59
C SER A 92 14.58 -10.14 7.91
N VAL A 93 14.21 -9.14 7.08
CA VAL A 93 13.00 -9.09 6.27
C VAL A 93 13.39 -9.18 4.80
N GLY A 94 12.67 -9.99 4.03
CA GLY A 94 12.89 -10.16 2.61
C GLY A 94 12.05 -9.25 1.72
N ALA A 95 10.85 -8.88 2.16
CA ALA A 95 9.94 -7.99 1.45
C ALA A 95 9.19 -7.07 2.40
N TYR A 96 8.91 -5.86 1.92
CA TYR A 96 8.20 -4.83 2.66
C TYR A 96 7.11 -4.22 1.76
N PHE A 97 5.87 -4.27 2.22
CA PHE A 97 4.77 -3.61 1.51
C PHE A 97 4.67 -2.17 1.96
N SER A 98 4.79 -1.27 1.01
CA SER A 98 4.72 0.17 1.22
C SER A 98 4.18 0.87 -0.02
N GLY A 99 4.41 2.15 -0.13
CA GLY A 99 4.05 2.97 -1.28
C GLY A 99 5.25 3.64 -1.93
N SER A 100 4.96 4.43 -2.95
CA SER A 100 5.98 5.17 -3.70
C SER A 100 6.82 6.13 -2.85
N TRP A 101 6.32 6.51 -1.67
CA TRP A 101 7.04 7.39 -0.72
C TRP A 101 8.31 6.77 -0.15
N ASP A 102 8.42 5.43 -0.09
CA ASP A 102 9.59 4.72 0.43
C ASP A 102 10.58 4.28 -0.68
N TYR A 103 10.26 4.56 -1.96
CA TYR A 103 11.08 4.11 -3.09
C TYR A 103 12.55 4.52 -2.95
N LYS A 104 12.81 5.79 -2.64
CA LYS A 104 14.19 6.34 -2.56
C LYS A 104 14.96 5.66 -1.41
N SER A 105 14.39 5.64 -0.22
CA SER A 105 15.03 5.07 0.97
C SER A 105 15.26 3.56 0.86
N VAL A 106 14.30 2.80 0.32
CA VAL A 106 14.46 1.36 0.13
C VAL A 106 15.49 1.05 -0.96
N LYS A 107 15.50 1.83 -2.05
CA LYS A 107 16.51 1.69 -3.09
C LYS A 107 17.93 1.96 -2.58
N GLU A 108 18.10 2.98 -1.74
CA GLU A 108 19.39 3.28 -1.09
C GLU A 108 19.84 2.15 -0.16
N ILE A 109 18.91 1.54 0.59
CA ILE A 109 19.20 0.42 1.49
C ILE A 109 19.62 -0.84 0.73
N LEU A 110 18.91 -1.16 -0.36
CA LEU A 110 19.09 -2.43 -1.06
C LEU A 110 20.07 -2.36 -2.25
N GLY A 111 20.37 -1.15 -2.76
CA GLY A 111 21.30 -0.98 -3.90
C GLY A 111 20.88 -1.83 -5.10
N ASP A 112 21.79 -2.66 -5.58
CA ASP A 112 21.58 -3.56 -6.73
C ASP A 112 20.60 -4.71 -6.44
N ASN A 113 20.29 -4.97 -5.17
CA ASN A 113 19.30 -5.96 -4.75
C ASN A 113 17.87 -5.40 -4.69
N PHE A 114 17.68 -4.12 -5.02
CA PHE A 114 16.37 -3.49 -5.04
C PHE A 114 15.48 -4.06 -6.14
N GLY A 115 14.25 -4.41 -5.78
CA GLY A 115 13.18 -4.76 -6.70
C GLY A 115 11.86 -4.19 -6.20
N ALA A 116 11.03 -3.71 -7.11
CA ALA A 116 9.67 -3.25 -6.82
C ALA A 116 8.69 -3.95 -7.77
N VAL A 117 7.61 -4.48 -7.21
CA VAL A 117 6.58 -5.21 -7.94
C VAL A 117 5.19 -4.79 -7.46
N SER A 118 4.16 -5.08 -8.27
CA SER A 118 2.77 -4.93 -7.85
C SER A 118 2.47 -5.82 -6.65
N LEU A 119 1.43 -5.47 -5.88
CA LEU A 119 0.93 -6.32 -4.79
C LEU A 119 0.65 -7.73 -5.31
N PRO A 120 0.99 -8.77 -4.53
CA PRO A 120 0.80 -10.16 -4.91
C PRO A 120 -0.67 -10.59 -4.83
N THR A 121 -0.95 -11.82 -5.22
CA THR A 121 -2.16 -12.52 -4.82
C THR A 121 -2.05 -13.01 -3.37
N VAL A 122 -3.20 -13.21 -2.73
CA VAL A 122 -3.33 -13.86 -1.42
C VAL A 122 -4.45 -14.87 -1.47
N LYS A 123 -4.32 -15.97 -0.74
CA LYS A 123 -5.36 -17.00 -0.68
C LYS A 123 -6.48 -16.60 0.26
N ILE A 124 -7.70 -16.39 -0.27
CA ILE A 124 -8.90 -16.05 0.49
C ILE A 124 -10.01 -17.00 0.07
N GLY A 125 -10.64 -17.69 1.04
CA GLY A 125 -11.68 -18.68 0.75
C GLY A 125 -11.21 -19.81 -0.17
N GLY A 126 -9.95 -20.22 -0.07
CA GLY A 126 -9.34 -21.27 -0.88
C GLY A 126 -8.97 -20.87 -2.32
N LYS A 127 -9.13 -19.60 -2.70
CA LYS A 127 -8.83 -19.07 -4.04
C LYS A 127 -7.79 -17.96 -3.98
N ASP A 128 -6.92 -17.92 -4.98
CA ASP A 128 -5.97 -16.82 -5.14
C ASP A 128 -6.71 -15.55 -5.57
N LYS A 129 -6.55 -14.49 -4.81
CA LYS A 129 -7.19 -13.19 -5.01
C LYS A 129 -6.12 -12.11 -5.14
N GLN A 130 -6.22 -11.27 -6.17
CA GLN A 130 -5.31 -10.16 -6.35
C GLN A 130 -5.54 -9.11 -5.25
N MET A 131 -4.51 -8.82 -4.46
CA MET A 131 -4.54 -7.72 -3.51
C MET A 131 -4.64 -6.38 -4.26
N LEU A 132 -5.47 -5.48 -3.75
CA LEU A 132 -5.70 -4.17 -4.34
C LEU A 132 -5.21 -3.08 -3.40
N ALA A 133 -4.59 -2.04 -3.96
CA ALA A 133 -4.11 -0.89 -3.22
C ALA A 133 -5.01 0.32 -3.44
N PHE A 134 -4.98 1.25 -2.50
CA PHE A 134 -5.49 2.59 -2.73
C PHE A 134 -4.49 3.40 -3.57
N ALA A 135 -5.03 4.29 -4.42
CA ALA A 135 -4.27 5.37 -5.02
C ALA A 135 -4.63 6.66 -4.30
N GLY A 136 -3.63 7.37 -3.84
CA GLY A 136 -3.78 8.69 -3.24
C GLY A 136 -3.20 9.78 -4.13
N SER A 137 -3.78 10.97 -4.06
CA SER A 137 -3.21 12.19 -4.66
C SER A 137 -3.17 13.30 -3.61
N LYS A 138 -2.23 14.22 -3.78
CA LYS A 138 -2.20 15.46 -2.99
C LYS A 138 -2.77 16.58 -3.85
N ALA A 139 -3.66 17.37 -3.27
CA ALA A 139 -4.26 18.50 -3.93
C ALA A 139 -3.81 19.81 -3.27
N ILE A 140 -3.75 20.86 -4.07
CA ILE A 140 -3.49 22.21 -3.61
C ILE A 140 -4.79 23.00 -3.75
N ALA A 141 -5.25 23.60 -2.66
CA ALA A 141 -6.42 24.45 -2.63
C ALA A 141 -6.06 25.85 -2.13
N VAL A 142 -6.79 26.83 -2.60
CA VAL A 142 -6.67 28.23 -2.14
C VAL A 142 -7.70 28.47 -1.05
N ASN A 143 -7.28 29.01 0.09
CA ASN A 143 -8.18 29.40 1.16
C ASN A 143 -9.11 30.52 0.65
N PRO A 144 -10.45 30.36 0.72
CA PRO A 144 -11.38 31.38 0.25
C PRO A 144 -11.26 32.73 0.97
N ASN A 145 -10.70 32.75 2.19
CA ASN A 145 -10.46 33.96 2.98
C ASN A 145 -9.07 34.59 2.73
N CYS A 146 -8.31 34.10 1.75
CA CYS A 146 -7.00 34.66 1.45
C CYS A 146 -7.13 36.10 0.93
N LYS A 147 -6.40 37.04 1.53
CA LYS A 147 -6.41 38.45 1.12
C LYS A 147 -5.95 38.68 -0.34
N TYR A 148 -5.08 37.80 -0.83
CA TYR A 148 -4.46 37.91 -2.16
C TYR A 148 -4.88 36.74 -3.04
N GLN A 149 -6.18 36.59 -3.31
CA GLN A 149 -6.77 35.46 -4.03
C GLN A 149 -6.07 35.16 -5.37
N GLN A 150 -5.84 36.18 -6.19
CA GLN A 150 -5.24 36.00 -7.52
C GLN A 150 -3.81 35.45 -7.43
N VAL A 151 -3.01 35.95 -6.48
CA VAL A 151 -1.65 35.47 -6.26
C VAL A 151 -1.65 34.03 -5.73
N ALA A 152 -2.57 33.71 -4.81
CA ALA A 152 -2.70 32.36 -4.26
C ALA A 152 -3.14 31.35 -5.36
N VAL A 153 -4.04 31.74 -6.25
CA VAL A 153 -4.44 30.92 -7.41
C VAL A 153 -3.27 30.71 -8.37
N ALA A 154 -2.50 31.76 -8.67
CA ALA A 154 -1.32 31.66 -9.52
C ALA A 154 -0.29 30.71 -8.93
N LEU A 155 -0.03 30.81 -7.61
CA LEU A 155 0.87 29.89 -6.88
C LEU A 155 0.36 28.45 -6.92
N ALA A 156 -0.91 28.21 -6.65
CA ALA A 156 -1.52 26.89 -6.70
C ALA A 156 -1.38 26.26 -8.10
N LYS A 157 -1.64 27.04 -9.17
CA LYS A 157 -1.44 26.60 -10.55
C LYS A 157 0.03 26.27 -10.85
N TYR A 158 0.96 27.10 -10.38
CA TYR A 158 2.38 26.85 -10.56
C TYR A 158 2.82 25.56 -9.85
N LEU A 159 2.45 25.38 -8.59
CA LEU A 159 2.79 24.17 -7.81
C LEU A 159 2.19 22.90 -8.41
N GLY A 160 1.02 22.98 -9.04
CA GLY A 160 0.39 21.87 -9.79
C GLY A 160 0.91 21.72 -11.22
N SER A 161 1.79 22.58 -11.71
CA SER A 161 2.29 22.53 -13.09
C SER A 161 3.25 21.38 -13.32
N LYS A 162 3.38 20.96 -14.59
CA LYS A 162 4.32 19.92 -15.01
C LYS A 162 5.76 20.22 -14.58
N ASP A 163 6.19 21.48 -14.70
CA ASP A 163 7.55 21.87 -14.40
C ASP A 163 7.84 21.81 -12.89
N ALA A 164 6.90 22.26 -12.06
CA ALA A 164 7.04 22.15 -10.61
C ALA A 164 7.01 20.68 -10.15
N GLN A 165 6.13 19.86 -10.74
CA GLN A 165 6.06 18.44 -10.42
C GLN A 165 7.31 17.68 -10.86
N LYS A 166 7.89 18.04 -12.02
CA LYS A 166 9.16 17.47 -12.46
C LYS A 166 10.29 17.79 -11.50
N LYS A 167 10.42 19.07 -11.07
CA LYS A 167 11.42 19.47 -10.07
C LYS A 167 11.23 18.73 -8.73
N HIS A 168 9.99 18.53 -8.32
CA HIS A 168 9.68 17.78 -7.09
C HIS A 168 10.12 16.31 -7.15
N TYR A 169 10.04 15.72 -8.34
CA TYR A 169 10.50 14.35 -8.58
C TYR A 169 12.03 14.21 -8.62
N GLU A 170 12.74 15.27 -9.05
CA GLU A 170 14.20 15.32 -9.16
C GLU A 170 14.91 15.58 -7.82
N LEU A 171 14.19 16.04 -6.78
CA LEU A 171 14.69 16.29 -5.42
C LEU A 171 14.58 15.04 -4.53
#